data_035f447a1515f6a916d3669a7dc2c088
#
_entry.id   035f447a1515f6a916d3669a7dc2c088
#
_cell.length_a   1.000
_cell.length_b   1.000
_cell.length_c   1.000
_cell.angle_alpha   90.00
_cell.angle_beta   90.00
_cell.angle_gamma   90.00
#
_symmetry.space_group_name_H-M   'P 1'
#
loop_
_entity.id
_entity.type
_entity.pdbx_description
1 polymer ?
#
loop_
_entity_poly.entity_id
_entity_poly.type
_entity_poly.pdbx_seq_one_letter_code
_entity_poly.pdbx_strand_id
1 'polypeptide(L)'
;MSEPQTLLERLWSAHEIVRREDGAALLWVDRHYVHEGSFHGFGQMQARGRKVAEPELTFGVADHYVPTRGRDREISNPEIAAIVRNLEKNATENGITLFGLRDPRQGIVHVVGPEQGLTLPGLLIVCGDSHTSTHGAFGAYAFGIGASEVAHVLMTQTIWQKKPKAMLITVNGTAAPGIGGKDIALAIIARVHADGAQGHAIEFAGSAIRALSMEGRLTLCNLSIEAGARCGMVAPDATTFAYLKSRPFAPKGGEFDQAVEAWSKLGSDPDAVFDREVTLDAATIAPIVTWGITPDDALPIDASIPDPMRESNPVRAQYLREAIEYMGVTPGKKLTEITVDRVFIGSCTNARIEDLRAAAAVLAGRVSKVPGLVSPGSSMVKRQAEEEGLDKIFRDAGLEWAESGCSMCVGINGDQVPGGERCASTTNRNFRGRQGPGARTHLMSPAMVAAAAVSGYLADVRPMLAGRKV
;
A
#
# COMPACT_ATOMS: atom_id res chain seq x y z
N MET A 1 -1.24 -14.13 36.80
CA MET A 1 -0.59 -13.84 35.51
C MET A 1 -1.69 -13.32 34.59
N SER A 2 -1.47 -12.22 33.89
CA SER A 2 -2.42 -11.74 32.86
C SER A 2 -2.55 -12.80 31.76
N GLU A 3 -3.71 -12.89 31.15
CA GLU A 3 -3.90 -13.77 29.96
C GLU A 3 -2.95 -13.31 28.84
N PRO A 4 -2.38 -14.28 28.07
CA PRO A 4 -1.55 -13.96 26.91
C PRO A 4 -2.33 -13.11 25.90
N GLN A 5 -1.67 -12.08 25.35
CA GLN A 5 -2.30 -11.09 24.47
C GLN A 5 -1.66 -11.09 23.07
N THR A 6 -2.48 -10.95 22.05
CA THR A 6 -2.05 -10.62 20.69
C THR A 6 -1.64 -9.13 20.61
N LEU A 7 -0.87 -8.77 19.57
CA LEU A 7 -0.56 -7.37 19.24
C LEU A 7 -1.85 -6.54 19.11
N LEU A 8 -2.88 -7.08 18.44
CA LEU A 8 -4.18 -6.44 18.31
C LEU A 8 -4.80 -6.12 19.67
N GLU A 9 -4.77 -7.07 20.62
CA GLU A 9 -5.36 -6.89 21.94
C GLU A 9 -4.66 -5.83 22.75
N ARG A 10 -3.33 -5.78 22.70
CA ARG A 10 -2.53 -4.74 23.34
C ARG A 10 -2.87 -3.36 22.78
N LEU A 11 -2.90 -3.23 21.44
CA LEU A 11 -3.23 -1.98 20.78
C LEU A 11 -4.67 -1.55 21.06
N TRP A 12 -5.62 -2.48 20.99
CA TRP A 12 -7.02 -2.19 21.27
C TRP A 12 -7.23 -1.69 22.71
N SER A 13 -6.70 -2.42 23.68
CA SER A 13 -6.87 -2.09 25.12
C SER A 13 -6.21 -0.75 25.48
N ALA A 14 -5.11 -0.40 24.83
CA ALA A 14 -4.43 0.88 25.06
C ALA A 14 -5.25 2.10 24.59
N HIS A 15 -6.17 1.90 23.62
CA HIS A 15 -6.95 3.00 23.02
C HIS A 15 -8.43 3.00 23.44
N GLU A 16 -8.92 1.96 24.11
CA GLU A 16 -10.31 1.84 24.50
C GLU A 16 -10.65 2.80 25.64
N ILE A 17 -11.56 3.76 25.38
CA ILE A 17 -12.06 4.72 26.36
C ILE A 17 -13.27 4.15 27.09
N VAL A 18 -14.23 3.62 26.33
CA VAL A 18 -15.48 3.06 26.85
C VAL A 18 -16.07 2.06 25.87
N ARG A 19 -16.78 1.07 26.38
CA ARG A 19 -17.46 0.04 25.58
C ARG A 19 -18.96 0.08 25.82
N ARG A 20 -19.75 -0.07 24.74
CA ARG A 20 -21.20 -0.19 24.75
C ARG A 20 -21.63 -1.65 24.97
N GLU A 21 -22.88 -1.84 25.33
CA GLU A 21 -23.52 -3.15 25.49
C GLU A 21 -23.54 -3.97 24.19
N ASP A 22 -23.59 -3.31 23.01
CA ASP A 22 -23.53 -3.94 21.68
C ASP A 22 -22.12 -4.39 21.26
N GLY A 23 -21.13 -4.22 22.16
CA GLY A 23 -19.74 -4.57 21.98
C GLY A 23 -18.90 -3.54 21.19
N ALA A 24 -19.50 -2.42 20.74
CA ALA A 24 -18.73 -1.34 20.13
C ALA A 24 -17.94 -0.57 21.20
N ALA A 25 -16.69 -0.25 20.92
CA ALA A 25 -15.83 0.55 21.78
C ALA A 25 -15.52 1.90 21.15
N LEU A 26 -15.48 2.94 21.97
CA LEU A 26 -14.94 4.24 21.60
C LEU A 26 -13.43 4.20 21.80
N LEU A 27 -12.69 4.42 20.72
CA LEU A 27 -11.23 4.39 20.71
C LEU A 27 -10.68 5.80 20.56
N TRP A 28 -9.59 6.11 21.24
CA TRP A 28 -8.77 7.29 21.00
C TRP A 28 -7.98 7.11 19.69
N VAL A 29 -7.86 8.18 18.91
CA VAL A 29 -7.09 8.20 17.65
C VAL A 29 -5.83 9.03 17.84
N ASP A 30 -4.64 8.41 17.72
CA ASP A 30 -3.38 9.11 17.92
C ASP A 30 -2.95 9.92 16.71
N ARG A 31 -3.34 9.46 15.48
CA ARG A 31 -3.05 10.18 14.24
C ARG A 31 -4.23 10.10 13.29
N HIS A 32 -4.64 11.24 12.80
CA HIS A 32 -5.63 11.35 11.75
C HIS A 32 -4.98 11.92 10.49
N TYR A 33 -4.83 11.11 9.44
CA TYR A 33 -4.39 11.62 8.16
C TYR A 33 -5.60 12.05 7.32
N VAL A 34 -5.48 13.24 6.71
CA VAL A 34 -6.48 13.79 5.80
C VAL A 34 -5.83 14.12 4.46
N HIS A 35 -6.56 13.91 3.39
CA HIS A 35 -6.13 14.23 2.04
C HIS A 35 -7.27 14.95 1.28
N GLU A 36 -7.12 15.18 -0.01
CA GLU A 36 -8.12 15.93 -0.78
C GLU A 36 -9.53 15.31 -0.68
N GLY A 37 -9.64 13.98 -0.66
CA GLY A 37 -10.92 13.26 -0.51
C GLY A 37 -11.62 13.48 0.85
N SER A 38 -10.92 14.05 1.84
CA SER A 38 -11.49 14.35 3.16
C SER A 38 -12.44 15.56 3.17
N PHE A 39 -12.64 16.24 2.04
CA PHE A 39 -13.48 17.44 1.94
C PHE A 39 -14.93 17.21 2.42
N HIS A 40 -15.49 16.03 2.22
CA HIS A 40 -16.80 15.66 2.74
C HIS A 40 -16.85 15.66 4.27
N GLY A 41 -15.80 15.16 4.94
CA GLY A 41 -15.67 15.17 6.39
C GLY A 41 -15.57 16.59 6.94
N PHE A 42 -14.73 17.44 6.34
CA PHE A 42 -14.62 18.85 6.69
C PHE A 42 -15.95 19.58 6.50
N GLY A 43 -16.65 19.35 5.38
CA GLY A 43 -17.96 19.96 5.12
C GLY A 43 -19.01 19.59 6.18
N GLN A 44 -19.05 18.32 6.62
CA GLN A 44 -19.95 17.89 7.69
C GLN A 44 -19.59 18.51 9.06
N MET A 45 -18.31 18.66 9.36
CA MET A 45 -17.82 19.32 10.56
C MET A 45 -18.23 20.81 10.57
N GLN A 46 -17.97 21.52 9.48
CA GLN A 46 -18.32 22.95 9.32
C GLN A 46 -19.83 23.18 9.41
N ALA A 47 -20.65 22.33 8.77
CA ALA A 47 -22.11 22.41 8.85
C ALA A 47 -22.65 22.27 10.30
N ARG A 48 -21.88 21.65 11.21
CA ARG A 48 -22.19 21.54 12.64
C ARG A 48 -21.57 22.65 13.49
N GLY A 49 -20.94 23.66 12.87
CA GLY A 49 -20.26 24.76 13.55
C GLY A 49 -19.08 24.31 14.42
N ARG A 50 -18.46 23.16 14.08
CA ARG A 50 -17.34 22.59 14.85
C ARG A 50 -16.02 22.88 14.16
N LYS A 51 -14.94 22.78 14.94
CA LYS A 51 -13.54 22.83 14.49
C LYS A 51 -12.86 21.51 14.75
N VAL A 52 -11.68 21.32 14.21
CA VAL A 52 -10.82 20.16 14.51
C VAL A 52 -10.46 20.18 15.99
N ALA A 53 -10.67 19.04 16.67
CA ALA A 53 -10.46 18.92 18.10
C ALA A 53 -8.98 18.96 18.48
N GLU A 54 -8.16 18.19 17.75
CA GLU A 54 -6.72 18.02 17.98
C GLU A 54 -5.94 18.27 16.67
N PRO A 55 -5.71 19.53 16.29
CA PRO A 55 -5.01 19.86 15.05
C PRO A 55 -3.59 19.31 14.97
N GLU A 56 -2.90 19.21 16.09
CA GLU A 56 -1.53 18.68 16.19
C GLU A 56 -1.44 17.16 15.97
N LEU A 57 -2.56 16.45 16.10
CA LEU A 57 -2.68 15.02 15.82
C LEU A 57 -3.25 14.73 14.42
N THR A 58 -3.62 15.79 13.69
CA THR A 58 -4.17 15.71 12.33
C THR A 58 -3.14 16.22 11.31
N PHE A 59 -2.90 15.44 10.24
CA PHE A 59 -1.90 15.77 9.22
C PHE A 59 -2.53 15.69 7.83
N GLY A 60 -2.39 16.78 7.06
CA GLY A 60 -2.87 16.86 5.69
C GLY A 60 -1.79 16.48 4.68
N VAL A 61 -2.16 15.73 3.65
CA VAL A 61 -1.27 15.37 2.54
C VAL A 61 -2.02 15.53 1.22
N ALA A 62 -1.44 16.23 0.26
CA ALA A 62 -1.97 16.34 -1.09
C ALA A 62 -1.39 15.21 -1.96
N ASP A 63 -2.21 14.23 -2.38
CA ASP A 63 -1.71 13.02 -3.02
C ASP A 63 -2.53 12.46 -4.20
N HIS A 64 -3.86 12.44 -4.12
CA HIS A 64 -4.71 11.76 -5.10
C HIS A 64 -4.99 12.58 -6.36
N TYR A 65 -5.18 13.89 -6.20
CA TYR A 65 -5.58 14.80 -7.26
C TYR A 65 -4.42 15.64 -7.80
N VAL A 66 -3.23 15.50 -7.21
CA VAL A 66 -2.07 16.29 -7.62
C VAL A 66 -1.55 15.88 -9.00
N PRO A 67 -1.17 16.84 -9.86
CA PRO A 67 -0.56 16.53 -11.15
C PRO A 67 0.83 15.91 -10.95
N THR A 68 1.15 14.93 -11.76
CA THR A 68 2.47 14.30 -11.85
C THR A 68 3.31 14.87 -13.00
N ARG A 69 2.73 15.78 -13.77
CA ARG A 69 3.38 16.54 -14.85
C ARG A 69 3.07 18.01 -14.73
N GLY A 70 4.02 18.86 -15.12
CA GLY A 70 3.82 20.33 -15.15
C GLY A 70 3.42 20.92 -13.80
N ARG A 71 3.97 20.40 -12.71
CA ARG A 71 3.65 20.82 -11.33
C ARG A 71 4.05 22.26 -11.01
N ASP A 72 4.94 22.85 -11.81
CA ASP A 72 5.33 24.24 -11.81
C ASP A 72 4.23 25.19 -12.29
N ARG A 73 3.21 24.67 -12.97
CA ARG A 73 2.07 25.40 -13.53
C ARG A 73 0.84 25.29 -12.65
N GLU A 74 -0.15 26.10 -12.93
CA GLU A 74 -1.49 25.94 -12.34
C GLU A 74 -2.16 24.66 -12.83
N ILE A 75 -2.94 24.03 -11.95
CA ILE A 75 -3.72 22.82 -12.30
C ILE A 75 -4.77 23.25 -13.34
N SER A 76 -4.67 22.73 -14.55
CA SER A 76 -5.49 23.13 -15.69
C SER A 76 -6.97 22.75 -15.53
N ASN A 77 -7.28 21.66 -14.84
CA ASN A 77 -8.66 21.27 -14.53
C ASN A 77 -9.17 22.08 -13.33
N PRO A 78 -10.17 22.96 -13.49
CA PRO A 78 -10.66 23.83 -12.42
C PRO A 78 -11.27 23.08 -11.24
N GLU A 79 -11.90 21.93 -11.47
CA GLU A 79 -12.49 21.10 -10.43
C GLU A 79 -11.39 20.47 -9.55
N ILE A 80 -10.38 19.89 -10.19
CA ILE A 80 -9.21 19.33 -9.49
C ILE A 80 -8.48 20.44 -8.72
N ALA A 81 -8.27 21.60 -9.35
CA ALA A 81 -7.66 22.74 -8.69
C ALA A 81 -8.45 23.21 -7.47
N ALA A 82 -9.78 23.19 -7.53
CA ALA A 82 -10.65 23.55 -6.41
C ALA A 82 -10.53 22.53 -5.26
N ILE A 83 -10.46 21.23 -5.56
CA ILE A 83 -10.32 20.15 -4.57
C ILE A 83 -8.98 20.29 -3.81
N VAL A 84 -7.87 20.50 -4.54
CA VAL A 84 -6.54 20.69 -3.93
C VAL A 84 -6.51 21.96 -3.07
N ARG A 85 -7.01 23.10 -3.57
CA ARG A 85 -7.10 24.34 -2.79
C ARG A 85 -7.99 24.21 -1.56
N ASN A 86 -9.05 23.40 -1.63
CA ASN A 86 -9.93 23.17 -0.48
C ASN A 86 -9.21 22.45 0.67
N LEU A 87 -8.32 21.49 0.35
CA LEU A 87 -7.47 20.86 1.37
C LEU A 87 -6.56 21.90 2.04
N GLU A 88 -5.90 22.75 1.26
CA GLU A 88 -5.02 23.82 1.76
C GLU A 88 -5.79 24.80 2.66
N LYS A 89 -7.00 25.21 2.23
CA LYS A 89 -7.89 26.08 3.00
C LYS A 89 -8.28 25.42 4.33
N ASN A 90 -8.78 24.18 4.29
CA ASN A 90 -9.20 23.47 5.50
C ASN A 90 -8.05 23.26 6.49
N ALA A 91 -6.85 22.95 6.00
CA ALA A 91 -5.68 22.80 6.85
C ALA A 91 -5.30 24.13 7.52
N THR A 92 -5.26 25.23 6.76
CA THR A 92 -4.93 26.56 7.27
C THR A 92 -5.96 27.05 8.31
N GLU A 93 -7.26 26.93 8.02
CA GLU A 93 -8.34 27.40 8.90
C GLU A 93 -8.41 26.63 10.22
N ASN A 94 -7.91 25.39 10.25
CA ASN A 94 -7.95 24.52 11.43
C ASN A 94 -6.57 24.30 12.09
N GLY A 95 -5.50 24.94 11.60
CA GLY A 95 -4.15 24.80 12.18
C GLY A 95 -3.50 23.43 11.97
N ILE A 96 -3.91 22.69 10.93
CA ILE A 96 -3.39 21.36 10.59
C ILE A 96 -2.06 21.48 9.85
N THR A 97 -1.08 20.66 10.25
CA THR A 97 0.17 20.53 9.49
C THR A 97 -0.11 19.90 8.12
N LEU A 98 0.24 20.59 7.04
CA LEU A 98 -0.04 20.18 5.67
C LEU A 98 1.24 19.95 4.86
N PHE A 99 1.36 18.78 4.26
CA PHE A 99 2.32 18.48 3.19
C PHE A 99 1.62 18.69 1.84
N GLY A 100 1.44 19.96 1.49
CA GLY A 100 0.70 20.41 0.31
C GLY A 100 1.50 20.25 -0.98
N LEU A 101 0.87 20.61 -2.12
CA LEU A 101 1.43 20.38 -3.47
C LEU A 101 2.85 20.93 -3.66
N ARG A 102 3.20 22.05 -2.99
CA ARG A 102 4.51 22.70 -3.11
C ARG A 102 5.46 22.42 -1.93
N ASP A 103 5.03 21.61 -0.96
CA ASP A 103 5.90 21.21 0.14
C ASP A 103 6.98 20.24 -0.38
N PRO A 104 8.26 20.45 -0.06
CA PRO A 104 9.35 19.56 -0.49
C PRO A 104 9.24 18.12 0.06
N ARG A 105 8.32 17.89 0.99
CA ARG A 105 7.99 16.58 1.59
C ARG A 105 6.69 15.99 1.04
N GLN A 106 6.04 16.69 0.07
CA GLN A 106 4.80 16.20 -0.54
C GLN A 106 4.97 14.79 -1.13
N GLY A 107 3.94 13.99 -1.06
CA GLY A 107 3.90 12.63 -1.59
C GLY A 107 2.58 11.94 -1.28
N ILE A 108 2.55 10.64 -1.45
CA ILE A 108 1.41 9.82 -1.08
C ILE A 108 1.32 9.71 0.45
N VAL A 109 0.14 9.88 1.03
CA VAL A 109 -0.06 9.93 2.49
C VAL A 109 0.57 8.73 3.21
N HIS A 110 0.46 7.52 2.65
CA HIS A 110 1.02 6.28 3.21
C HIS A 110 2.53 6.10 2.94
N VAL A 111 3.16 7.06 2.29
CA VAL A 111 4.62 7.20 2.15
C VAL A 111 5.12 8.31 3.06
N VAL A 112 4.46 9.49 3.02
CA VAL A 112 4.83 10.67 3.82
C VAL A 112 4.75 10.37 5.33
N GLY A 113 3.68 9.75 5.80
CA GLY A 113 3.52 9.42 7.23
C GLY A 113 4.69 8.63 7.81
N PRO A 114 5.05 7.46 7.25
CA PRO A 114 6.26 6.71 7.60
C PRO A 114 7.56 7.51 7.46
N GLU A 115 7.74 8.15 6.32
CA GLU A 115 8.97 8.86 5.95
C GLU A 115 9.25 10.04 6.89
N GLN A 116 8.22 10.72 7.36
CA GLN A 116 8.33 11.78 8.34
C GLN A 116 8.43 11.29 9.79
N GLY A 117 8.22 9.99 10.06
CA GLY A 117 8.17 9.46 11.43
C GLY A 117 6.91 9.83 12.18
N LEU A 118 5.82 10.13 11.47
CA LEU A 118 4.48 10.34 12.04
C LEU A 118 3.80 9.01 12.37
N THR A 119 4.20 7.95 11.70
CA THR A 119 3.78 6.57 11.97
C THR A 119 4.75 5.95 12.97
N LEU A 120 4.28 5.65 14.17
CA LEU A 120 5.09 5.06 15.23
C LEU A 120 4.44 3.76 15.74
N PRO A 121 5.23 2.84 16.31
CA PRO A 121 4.69 1.65 16.96
C PRO A 121 3.71 1.99 18.09
N GLY A 122 2.66 1.21 18.22
CA GLY A 122 1.69 1.36 19.31
C GLY A 122 0.56 2.33 19.02
N LEU A 123 0.61 3.13 17.95
CA LEU A 123 -0.42 4.13 17.65
C LEU A 123 -1.68 3.54 17.01
N LEU A 124 -2.82 4.18 17.22
CA LEU A 124 -4.03 4.05 16.44
C LEU A 124 -4.08 5.16 15.38
N ILE A 125 -4.11 4.76 14.09
CA ILE A 125 -4.01 5.67 12.95
C ILE A 125 -5.20 5.49 12.02
N VAL A 126 -5.85 6.59 11.63
CA VAL A 126 -6.96 6.56 10.67
C VAL A 126 -6.77 7.54 9.53
N CYS A 127 -7.37 7.21 8.38
CA CYS A 127 -7.41 8.06 7.18
C CYS A 127 -8.64 7.70 6.35
N GLY A 128 -9.09 8.61 5.51
CA GLY A 128 -10.18 8.38 4.55
C GLY A 128 -9.77 7.51 3.34
N ASP A 129 -8.75 6.67 3.46
CA ASP A 129 -8.24 5.76 2.44
C ASP A 129 -8.09 4.35 3.01
N SER A 130 -8.51 3.33 2.23
CA SER A 130 -8.45 1.92 2.66
C SER A 130 -7.02 1.42 2.90
N HIS A 131 -6.01 1.95 2.18
CA HIS A 131 -4.61 1.52 2.33
C HIS A 131 -3.89 2.15 3.55
N THR A 132 -4.63 2.80 4.45
CA THR A 132 -4.15 3.19 5.79
C THR A 132 -3.54 2.02 6.55
N SER A 133 -3.97 0.80 6.25
CA SER A 133 -3.36 -0.45 6.74
C SER A 133 -1.83 -0.52 6.54
N THR A 134 -1.28 0.19 5.55
CA THR A 134 0.17 0.31 5.32
C THR A 134 0.95 0.65 6.60
N HIS A 135 0.39 1.53 7.43
CA HIS A 135 1.03 1.98 8.67
C HIS A 135 1.18 0.87 9.72
N GLY A 136 0.43 -0.22 9.61
CA GLY A 136 0.56 -1.40 10.47
C GLY A 136 1.91 -2.11 10.36
N ALA A 137 2.70 -1.83 9.33
CA ALA A 137 4.07 -2.30 9.19
C ALA A 137 5.00 -1.88 10.36
N PHE A 138 4.61 -0.87 11.11
CA PHE A 138 5.31 -0.38 12.30
C PHE A 138 4.76 -0.95 13.61
N GLY A 139 3.78 -1.84 13.57
CA GLY A 139 3.07 -2.29 14.77
C GLY A 139 2.08 -1.25 15.29
N ALA A 140 1.46 -0.49 14.39
CA ALA A 140 0.34 0.40 14.65
C ALA A 140 -0.99 -0.29 14.28
N TYR A 141 -2.08 0.04 14.96
CA TYR A 141 -3.43 -0.33 14.55
C TYR A 141 -3.96 0.73 13.59
N ALA A 142 -3.85 0.48 12.30
CA ALA A 142 -4.09 1.48 11.28
C ALA A 142 -5.13 1.00 10.26
N PHE A 143 -6.18 1.79 10.00
CA PHE A 143 -7.26 1.39 9.11
C PHE A 143 -7.98 2.56 8.45
N GLY A 144 -8.58 2.28 7.28
CA GLY A 144 -9.38 3.22 6.53
C GLY A 144 -10.76 3.45 7.14
N ILE A 145 -11.26 4.70 7.04
CA ILE A 145 -12.55 5.13 7.58
C ILE A 145 -13.38 5.87 6.54
N GLY A 146 -14.71 5.82 6.69
CA GLY A 146 -15.64 6.52 5.82
C GLY A 146 -15.76 8.02 6.11
N ALA A 147 -16.34 8.78 5.18
CA ALA A 147 -16.44 10.24 5.26
C ALA A 147 -17.15 10.74 6.54
N SER A 148 -18.17 10.04 7.04
CA SER A 148 -18.85 10.38 8.30
C SER A 148 -17.97 10.12 9.52
N GLU A 149 -17.13 9.06 9.47
CA GLU A 149 -16.16 8.78 10.52
C GLU A 149 -15.02 9.80 10.49
N VAL A 150 -14.56 10.22 9.30
CA VAL A 150 -13.60 11.35 9.16
C VAL A 150 -14.14 12.59 9.86
N ALA A 151 -15.42 12.97 9.61
CA ALA A 151 -16.03 14.10 10.28
C ALA A 151 -16.09 13.92 11.82
N HIS A 152 -16.39 12.71 12.28
CA HIS A 152 -16.43 12.40 13.71
C HIS A 152 -15.03 12.54 14.34
N VAL A 153 -14.01 11.95 13.74
CA VAL A 153 -12.64 12.03 14.26
C VAL A 153 -12.13 13.47 14.25
N LEU A 154 -12.39 14.25 13.20
CA LEU A 154 -12.04 15.68 13.17
C LEU A 154 -12.62 16.46 14.38
N MET A 155 -13.85 16.12 14.79
CA MET A 155 -14.55 16.83 15.87
C MET A 155 -14.24 16.31 17.28
N THR A 156 -13.71 15.09 17.43
CA THR A 156 -13.65 14.42 18.74
C THR A 156 -12.35 13.69 19.01
N GLN A 157 -11.50 13.50 18.02
CA GLN A 157 -10.29 12.67 18.06
C GLN A 157 -10.56 11.22 18.50
N THR A 158 -11.79 10.73 18.35
CA THR A 158 -12.21 9.39 18.75
C THR A 158 -12.99 8.69 17.63
N ILE A 159 -13.12 7.36 17.72
CA ILE A 159 -13.89 6.58 16.77
C ILE A 159 -14.58 5.39 17.43
N TRP A 160 -15.84 5.14 17.04
CA TRP A 160 -16.56 3.94 17.45
C TRP A 160 -16.22 2.78 16.52
N GLN A 161 -15.73 1.66 17.09
CA GLN A 161 -15.40 0.45 16.30
C GLN A 161 -15.83 -0.81 17.07
N LYS A 162 -16.12 -1.89 16.32
CA LYS A 162 -16.19 -3.25 16.85
C LYS A 162 -14.82 -3.89 16.69
N LYS A 163 -14.34 -4.56 17.75
CA LYS A 163 -13.03 -5.25 17.72
C LYS A 163 -13.05 -6.35 16.65
N PRO A 164 -12.16 -6.31 15.66
CA PRO A 164 -12.04 -7.41 14.72
C PRO A 164 -11.47 -8.66 15.41
N LYS A 165 -11.64 -9.82 14.79
CA LYS A 165 -10.95 -11.05 15.16
C LYS A 165 -9.48 -10.95 14.84
N ALA A 166 -8.64 -11.71 15.55
CA ALA A 166 -7.20 -11.78 15.31
C ALA A 166 -6.88 -12.93 14.34
N MET A 167 -6.12 -12.64 13.27
CA MET A 167 -5.62 -13.65 12.34
C MET A 167 -4.10 -13.60 12.27
N LEU A 168 -3.45 -14.76 12.45
CA LEU A 168 -2.00 -14.88 12.30
C LEU A 168 -1.67 -15.46 10.92
N ILE A 169 -0.81 -14.78 10.18
CA ILE A 169 -0.20 -15.31 8.95
C ILE A 169 1.30 -15.43 9.15
N THR A 170 1.78 -16.67 9.23
CA THR A 170 3.19 -16.98 9.43
C THR A 170 3.84 -17.36 8.11
N VAL A 171 4.88 -16.63 7.70
CA VAL A 171 5.69 -16.98 6.52
C VAL A 171 7.11 -17.30 6.99
N ASN A 172 7.49 -18.56 6.87
CA ASN A 172 8.80 -19.06 7.28
C ASN A 172 9.69 -19.35 6.07
N GLY A 173 10.97 -19.66 6.34
CA GLY A 173 11.95 -19.97 5.31
C GLY A 173 12.63 -18.73 4.73
N THR A 174 13.31 -18.91 3.61
CA THR A 174 14.04 -17.87 2.90
C THR A 174 13.50 -17.76 1.48
N ALA A 175 13.05 -16.56 1.10
CA ALA A 175 12.60 -16.29 -0.26
C ALA A 175 13.77 -16.34 -1.25
N ALA A 176 13.51 -16.84 -2.46
CA ALA A 176 14.51 -16.87 -3.53
C ALA A 176 14.86 -15.43 -3.99
N PRO A 177 16.07 -15.21 -4.56
CA PRO A 177 16.43 -13.92 -5.15
C PRO A 177 15.38 -13.44 -6.17
N GLY A 178 14.99 -12.17 -6.08
CA GLY A 178 13.96 -11.57 -6.91
C GLY A 178 12.53 -11.67 -6.36
N ILE A 179 12.34 -12.34 -5.23
CA ILE A 179 11.05 -12.40 -4.50
C ILE A 179 11.05 -11.33 -3.42
N GLY A 180 10.08 -10.43 -3.47
CA GLY A 180 9.93 -9.34 -2.51
C GLY A 180 8.61 -9.37 -1.75
N GLY A 181 8.38 -8.32 -0.94
CA GLY A 181 7.14 -8.17 -0.16
C GLY A 181 5.86 -8.24 -1.00
N LYS A 182 5.89 -7.80 -2.26
CA LYS A 182 4.74 -7.87 -3.19
C LYS A 182 4.42 -9.30 -3.59
N ASP A 183 5.43 -10.11 -3.89
CA ASP A 183 5.23 -11.50 -4.28
C ASP A 183 4.68 -12.31 -3.09
N ILE A 184 5.21 -12.07 -1.88
CA ILE A 184 4.72 -12.68 -0.63
C ILE A 184 3.27 -12.27 -0.39
N ALA A 185 2.92 -10.99 -0.52
CA ALA A 185 1.56 -10.49 -0.31
C ALA A 185 0.57 -11.11 -1.30
N LEU A 186 0.91 -11.14 -2.60
CA LEU A 186 0.06 -11.74 -3.63
C LEU A 186 -0.08 -13.26 -3.44
N ALA A 187 0.97 -13.95 -3.01
CA ALA A 187 0.90 -15.38 -2.67
C ALA A 187 -0.04 -15.63 -1.47
N ILE A 188 0.00 -14.76 -0.45
CA ILE A 188 -0.94 -14.82 0.68
C ILE A 188 -2.36 -14.60 0.20
N ILE A 189 -2.63 -13.56 -0.60
CA ILE A 189 -3.96 -13.25 -1.12
C ILE A 189 -4.49 -14.40 -1.96
N ALA A 190 -3.69 -14.96 -2.87
CA ALA A 190 -4.06 -16.14 -3.65
C ALA A 190 -4.40 -17.37 -2.77
N ARG A 191 -3.76 -17.50 -1.60
CA ARG A 191 -3.97 -18.62 -0.66
C ARG A 191 -5.23 -18.45 0.19
N VAL A 192 -5.52 -17.22 0.66
CA VAL A 192 -6.65 -16.95 1.56
C VAL A 192 -7.89 -16.41 0.84
N HIS A 193 -7.74 -15.95 -0.41
CA HIS A 193 -8.71 -15.26 -1.25
C HIS A 193 -9.07 -13.85 -0.78
N ALA A 194 -9.80 -13.09 -1.62
CA ALA A 194 -10.13 -11.69 -1.38
C ALA A 194 -11.05 -11.43 -0.16
N ASP A 195 -11.75 -12.46 0.32
CA ASP A 195 -12.64 -12.41 1.49
C ASP A 195 -12.10 -13.20 2.69
N GLY A 196 -10.96 -13.87 2.53
CA GLY A 196 -10.42 -14.81 3.51
C GLY A 196 -10.06 -14.21 4.85
N ALA A 197 -9.79 -12.90 4.91
CA ALA A 197 -9.53 -12.19 6.16
C ALA A 197 -10.66 -11.24 6.55
N GLN A 198 -11.86 -11.39 5.97
CA GLN A 198 -12.98 -10.53 6.31
C GLN A 198 -13.32 -10.60 7.81
N GLY A 199 -13.46 -9.42 8.42
CA GLY A 199 -13.72 -9.30 9.87
C GLY A 199 -12.50 -9.54 10.76
N HIS A 200 -11.31 -9.71 10.19
CA HIS A 200 -10.07 -9.91 10.94
C HIS A 200 -9.09 -8.74 10.77
N ALA A 201 -8.24 -8.56 11.79
CA ALA A 201 -6.97 -7.87 11.69
C ALA A 201 -5.87 -8.92 11.57
N ILE A 202 -4.99 -8.78 10.58
CA ILE A 202 -3.91 -9.75 10.32
C ILE A 202 -2.65 -9.32 11.08
N GLU A 203 -2.03 -10.25 11.80
CA GLU A 203 -0.64 -10.13 12.23
C GLU A 203 0.23 -11.00 11.32
N PHE A 204 1.23 -10.40 10.68
CA PHE A 204 2.20 -11.10 9.85
C PHE A 204 3.44 -11.44 10.68
N ALA A 205 3.82 -12.69 10.71
CA ALA A 205 4.94 -13.21 11.48
C ALA A 205 5.78 -14.23 10.69
N GLY A 206 6.82 -14.75 11.31
CA GLY A 206 7.70 -15.76 10.73
C GLY A 206 9.06 -15.21 10.28
N SER A 207 9.98 -16.11 9.95
CA SER A 207 11.37 -15.76 9.63
C SER A 207 11.47 -14.92 8.35
N ALA A 208 10.67 -15.23 7.34
CA ALA A 208 10.65 -14.47 6.08
C ALA A 208 10.13 -13.05 6.28
N ILE A 209 9.11 -12.85 7.14
CA ILE A 209 8.58 -11.52 7.44
C ILE A 209 9.58 -10.66 8.21
N ARG A 210 10.28 -11.26 9.20
CA ARG A 210 11.35 -10.55 9.93
C ARG A 210 12.51 -10.16 9.04
N ALA A 211 12.80 -10.94 8.01
CA ALA A 211 13.86 -10.66 7.03
C ALA A 211 13.49 -9.55 6.02
N LEU A 212 12.20 -9.17 5.89
CA LEU A 212 11.80 -8.07 5.03
C LEU A 212 12.34 -6.74 5.55
N SER A 213 12.73 -5.87 4.62
CA SER A 213 12.92 -4.45 4.88
C SER A 213 11.62 -3.78 5.34
N MET A 214 11.69 -2.53 5.81
CA MET A 214 10.47 -1.77 6.13
C MET A 214 9.60 -1.58 4.90
N GLU A 215 10.18 -1.31 3.74
CA GLU A 215 9.45 -1.15 2.47
C GLU A 215 8.71 -2.43 2.09
N GLY A 216 9.32 -3.60 2.28
CA GLY A 216 8.68 -4.90 2.08
C GLY A 216 7.50 -5.13 3.04
N ARG A 217 7.66 -4.76 4.33
CA ARG A 217 6.57 -4.83 5.33
C ARG A 217 5.45 -3.84 5.04
N LEU A 218 5.78 -2.63 4.58
CA LEU A 218 4.79 -1.62 4.15
C LEU A 218 3.96 -2.14 2.98
N THR A 219 4.59 -2.79 1.99
CA THR A 219 3.89 -3.44 0.87
C THR A 219 2.97 -4.55 1.35
N LEU A 220 3.42 -5.39 2.28
CA LEU A 220 2.64 -6.49 2.84
C LEU A 220 1.39 -6.00 3.56
N CYS A 221 1.55 -5.03 4.48
CA CYS A 221 0.43 -4.44 5.21
C CYS A 221 -0.51 -3.63 4.30
N ASN A 222 0.02 -2.95 3.27
CA ASN A 222 -0.77 -2.26 2.25
C ASN A 222 -1.75 -3.22 1.56
N LEU A 223 -1.28 -4.39 1.15
CA LEU A 223 -2.07 -5.38 0.41
C LEU A 223 -2.98 -6.26 1.30
N SER A 224 -2.90 -6.17 2.63
CA SER A 224 -3.76 -6.94 3.53
C SER A 224 -5.25 -6.65 3.31
N ILE A 225 -5.59 -5.43 2.88
CA ILE A 225 -6.95 -5.00 2.57
C ILE A 225 -7.53 -5.79 1.39
N GLU A 226 -6.69 -6.22 0.46
CA GLU A 226 -7.11 -7.00 -0.70
C GLU A 226 -7.41 -8.47 -0.38
N ALA A 227 -7.07 -8.92 0.85
CA ALA A 227 -7.55 -10.17 1.44
C ALA A 227 -8.83 -9.97 2.28
N GLY A 228 -9.41 -8.77 2.28
CA GLY A 228 -10.62 -8.42 3.07
C GLY A 228 -10.34 -8.07 4.54
N ALA A 229 -9.09 -7.97 4.96
CA ALA A 229 -8.73 -7.65 6.34
C ALA A 229 -9.11 -6.21 6.73
N ARG A 230 -9.36 -5.97 8.01
CA ARG A 230 -9.50 -4.62 8.57
C ARG A 230 -8.18 -3.86 8.51
N CYS A 231 -7.08 -4.54 8.81
CA CYS A 231 -5.71 -4.06 8.71
C CYS A 231 -4.73 -5.24 8.69
N GLY A 232 -3.48 -4.97 8.30
CA GLY A 232 -2.34 -5.86 8.49
C GLY A 232 -1.32 -5.20 9.40
N MET A 233 -0.67 -5.98 10.25
CA MET A 233 0.31 -5.50 11.22
C MET A 233 1.55 -6.39 11.23
N VAL A 234 2.70 -5.80 11.51
CA VAL A 234 3.95 -6.50 11.82
C VAL A 234 4.43 -6.01 13.17
N ALA A 235 4.72 -6.89 14.11
CA ALA A 235 5.28 -6.50 15.40
C ALA A 235 6.59 -5.72 15.20
N PRO A 236 6.79 -4.58 15.89
CA PRO A 236 7.97 -3.76 15.71
C PRO A 236 9.22 -4.47 16.22
N ASP A 237 10.31 -4.32 15.50
CA ASP A 237 11.61 -4.91 15.81
C ASP A 237 12.77 -3.96 15.46
N ALA A 238 14.00 -4.45 15.52
CA ALA A 238 15.19 -3.67 15.22
C ALA A 238 15.16 -3.00 13.84
N THR A 239 14.54 -3.63 12.83
CA THR A 239 14.35 -3.05 11.47
C THR A 239 13.44 -1.83 11.55
N THR A 240 12.35 -1.93 12.31
CA THR A 240 11.41 -0.81 12.55
C THR A 240 12.09 0.34 13.27
N PHE A 241 12.86 0.04 14.32
CA PHE A 241 13.56 1.07 15.12
C PHE A 241 14.66 1.76 14.31
N ALA A 242 15.42 1.01 13.50
CA ALA A 242 16.43 1.58 12.62
C ALA A 242 15.82 2.52 11.58
N TYR A 243 14.67 2.18 11.01
CA TYR A 243 13.96 3.01 10.06
C TYR A 243 13.48 4.34 10.68
N LEU A 244 12.98 4.29 11.92
CA LEU A 244 12.44 5.47 12.63
C LEU A 244 13.53 6.38 13.20
N LYS A 245 14.70 5.85 13.44
CA LYS A 245 15.82 6.62 13.98
C LYS A 245 16.12 7.84 13.11
N SER A 246 16.09 9.00 13.71
CA SER A 246 16.35 10.29 13.04
C SER A 246 15.23 10.82 12.12
N ARG A 247 14.06 10.17 12.02
CA ARG A 247 12.92 10.74 11.28
C ARG A 247 12.43 12.02 11.96
N PRO A 248 11.94 13.03 11.19
CA PRO A 248 11.63 14.38 11.71
C PRO A 248 10.72 14.40 12.93
N PHE A 249 9.63 13.62 12.91
CA PHE A 249 8.62 13.58 13.98
C PHE A 249 8.77 12.37 14.92
N ALA A 250 9.78 11.53 14.75
CA ALA A 250 10.08 10.49 15.71
C ALA A 250 10.76 11.08 16.97
N PRO A 251 10.63 10.45 18.14
CA PRO A 251 11.36 10.84 19.35
C PRO A 251 12.85 10.99 19.11
N LYS A 252 13.56 11.79 19.92
CA LYS A 252 14.98 12.09 19.75
C LYS A 252 15.78 11.73 20.99
N GLY A 253 17.05 11.36 20.79
CA GLY A 253 17.98 11.11 21.89
C GLY A 253 17.43 10.10 22.89
N GLY A 254 17.49 10.41 24.19
CA GLY A 254 17.01 9.54 25.25
C GLY A 254 15.50 9.21 25.20
N GLU A 255 14.67 10.09 24.62
CA GLU A 255 13.25 9.79 24.39
C GLU A 255 13.07 8.67 23.37
N PHE A 256 13.94 8.62 22.34
CA PHE A 256 13.93 7.53 21.37
C PHE A 256 14.29 6.19 22.03
N ASP A 257 15.28 6.18 22.91
CA ASP A 257 15.70 4.96 23.61
C ASP A 257 14.58 4.43 24.54
N GLN A 258 13.89 5.33 25.26
CA GLN A 258 12.72 4.99 26.07
C GLN A 258 11.57 4.46 25.19
N ALA A 259 11.32 5.09 24.04
CA ALA A 259 10.32 4.64 23.11
C ALA A 259 10.62 3.23 22.56
N VAL A 260 11.88 2.95 22.18
CA VAL A 260 12.32 1.62 21.75
C VAL A 260 12.12 0.56 22.85
N GLU A 261 12.38 0.90 24.11
CA GLU A 261 12.10 -0.02 25.23
C GLU A 261 10.60 -0.34 25.35
N ALA A 262 9.72 0.66 25.17
CA ALA A 262 8.29 0.46 25.17
C ALA A 262 7.81 -0.30 23.93
N TRP A 263 8.29 0.07 22.74
CA TRP A 263 7.88 -0.55 21.47
C TRP A 263 8.30 -2.03 21.38
N SER A 264 9.42 -2.41 21.97
CA SER A 264 9.89 -3.80 21.97
C SER A 264 8.96 -4.76 22.74
N LYS A 265 8.03 -4.22 23.53
CA LYS A 265 7.04 -5.00 24.32
C LYS A 265 5.71 -5.18 23.59
N LEU A 266 5.55 -4.63 22.39
CA LEU A 266 4.26 -4.63 21.66
C LEU A 266 3.93 -5.93 20.93
N GLY A 267 4.89 -6.83 20.71
CA GLY A 267 4.64 -8.13 20.04
C GLY A 267 3.60 -8.99 20.77
N SER A 268 2.98 -9.91 20.04
CA SER A 268 2.12 -10.94 20.65
C SER A 268 2.90 -11.84 21.60
N ASP A 269 2.23 -12.27 22.67
CA ASP A 269 2.81 -13.25 23.58
C ASP A 269 2.98 -14.61 22.87
N PRO A 270 3.96 -15.43 23.27
CA PRO A 270 4.18 -16.72 22.61
C PRO A 270 2.97 -17.67 22.65
N ASP A 271 2.16 -17.57 23.71
CA ASP A 271 0.97 -18.39 23.94
C ASP A 271 -0.33 -17.63 23.58
N ALA A 272 -0.25 -16.52 22.85
CA ALA A 272 -1.43 -15.76 22.41
C ALA A 272 -2.28 -16.59 21.45
N VAL A 273 -3.60 -16.52 21.62
CA VAL A 273 -4.56 -17.28 20.82
C VAL A 273 -5.10 -16.41 19.69
N PHE A 274 -5.04 -16.94 18.47
CA PHE A 274 -5.61 -16.31 17.28
C PHE A 274 -6.89 -17.04 16.83
N ASP A 275 -7.87 -16.28 16.34
CA ASP A 275 -9.12 -16.84 15.80
C ASP A 275 -8.87 -17.65 14.52
N ARG A 276 -7.84 -17.32 13.76
CA ARG A 276 -7.44 -18.02 12.53
C ARG A 276 -5.92 -17.94 12.33
N GLU A 277 -5.36 -19.06 11.86
CA GLU A 277 -3.94 -19.14 11.54
C GLU A 277 -3.72 -19.68 10.13
N VAL A 278 -2.73 -19.14 9.42
CA VAL A 278 -2.29 -19.59 8.09
C VAL A 278 -0.76 -19.58 8.04
N THR A 279 -0.18 -20.65 7.51
CA THR A 279 1.28 -20.77 7.35
C THR A 279 1.65 -20.96 5.89
N LEU A 280 2.71 -20.27 5.45
CA LEU A 280 3.33 -20.41 4.14
C LEU A 280 4.85 -20.63 4.30
N ASP A 281 5.44 -21.28 3.29
CA ASP A 281 6.90 -21.39 3.15
C ASP A 281 7.38 -20.46 2.04
N ALA A 282 8.20 -19.49 2.40
CA ALA A 282 8.76 -18.51 1.47
C ALA A 282 9.61 -19.14 0.36
N ALA A 283 10.22 -20.31 0.62
CA ALA A 283 11.02 -21.03 -0.38
C ALA A 283 10.19 -21.54 -1.56
N THR A 284 8.87 -21.69 -1.38
CA THR A 284 7.94 -22.14 -2.43
C THR A 284 7.34 -21.00 -3.25
N ILE A 285 7.56 -19.74 -2.84
CA ILE A 285 7.00 -18.58 -3.52
C ILE A 285 7.85 -18.26 -4.77
N ALA A 286 7.22 -18.30 -5.93
CA ALA A 286 7.77 -17.82 -7.20
C ALA A 286 7.42 -16.34 -7.41
N PRO A 287 7.98 -15.65 -8.42
CA PRO A 287 7.47 -14.35 -8.84
C PRO A 287 5.98 -14.45 -9.21
N ILE A 288 5.15 -13.59 -8.62
CA ILE A 288 3.68 -13.64 -8.75
C ILE A 288 3.19 -12.52 -9.65
N VAL A 289 2.18 -12.83 -10.46
CA VAL A 289 1.46 -11.85 -11.30
C VAL A 289 -0.05 -12.12 -11.26
N THR A 290 -0.87 -11.07 -11.22
CA THR A 290 -2.31 -11.23 -11.40
C THR A 290 -2.65 -11.39 -12.87
N TRP A 291 -3.47 -12.38 -13.20
CA TRP A 291 -3.92 -12.62 -14.58
C TRP A 291 -5.34 -12.11 -14.85
N GLY A 292 -6.16 -11.93 -13.79
CA GLY A 292 -7.57 -11.58 -13.87
C GLY A 292 -7.87 -10.17 -13.36
N ILE A 293 -9.04 -9.99 -12.75
CA ILE A 293 -9.63 -8.69 -12.39
C ILE A 293 -9.68 -8.42 -10.88
N THR A 294 -9.09 -9.29 -10.09
CA THR A 294 -8.95 -9.13 -8.63
C THR A 294 -7.52 -9.52 -8.21
N PRO A 295 -7.02 -9.03 -7.06
CA PRO A 295 -5.69 -9.39 -6.58
C PRO A 295 -5.52 -10.88 -6.24
N ASP A 296 -6.58 -11.62 -5.94
CA ASP A 296 -6.53 -13.08 -5.70
C ASP A 296 -6.51 -13.91 -6.99
N ASP A 297 -6.72 -13.30 -8.16
CA ASP A 297 -6.40 -13.91 -9.45
C ASP A 297 -4.88 -13.91 -9.71
N ALA A 298 -4.09 -14.15 -8.66
CA ALA A 298 -2.64 -14.16 -8.71
C ALA A 298 -2.12 -15.59 -8.93
N LEU A 299 -1.11 -15.71 -9.80
CA LEU A 299 -0.46 -16.98 -10.13
C LEU A 299 1.06 -16.80 -10.22
N PRO A 300 1.84 -17.87 -9.98
CA PRO A 300 3.24 -17.91 -10.37
C PRO A 300 3.43 -17.58 -11.86
N ILE A 301 4.49 -16.87 -12.19
CA ILE A 301 4.75 -16.40 -13.56
C ILE A 301 4.86 -17.52 -14.61
N ASP A 302 5.23 -18.70 -14.20
CA ASP A 302 5.36 -19.91 -15.05
C ASP A 302 4.05 -20.67 -15.22
N ALA A 303 2.97 -20.23 -14.56
CA ALA A 303 1.64 -20.84 -14.66
C ALA A 303 0.93 -20.48 -15.98
N SER A 304 -0.21 -21.12 -16.20
CA SER A 304 -1.11 -20.86 -17.34
C SER A 304 -2.45 -20.31 -16.86
N ILE A 305 -3.12 -19.55 -17.72
CA ILE A 305 -4.47 -19.02 -17.50
C ILE A 305 -5.42 -20.20 -17.20
N PRO A 306 -6.20 -20.12 -16.12
CA PRO A 306 -7.16 -21.17 -15.75
C PRO A 306 -8.19 -21.44 -16.85
N ASP A 307 -8.60 -22.71 -16.99
CA ASP A 307 -9.63 -23.12 -17.93
C ASP A 307 -10.99 -23.22 -17.21
N PRO A 308 -11.96 -22.35 -17.54
CA PRO A 308 -13.29 -22.40 -16.94
C PRO A 308 -14.03 -23.74 -17.12
N MET A 309 -13.66 -24.53 -18.15
CA MET A 309 -14.25 -25.85 -18.40
C MET A 309 -13.78 -26.90 -17.41
N ARG A 310 -12.67 -26.65 -16.70
CA ARG A 310 -12.13 -27.54 -15.66
C ARG A 310 -12.56 -27.15 -14.24
N GLU A 311 -13.26 -26.01 -14.11
CA GLU A 311 -13.75 -25.53 -12.81
C GLU A 311 -15.09 -26.22 -12.48
N SER A 312 -15.12 -26.89 -11.34
CA SER A 312 -16.31 -27.65 -10.88
C SER A 312 -17.37 -26.74 -10.25
N ASN A 313 -16.96 -25.60 -9.66
CA ASN A 313 -17.90 -24.65 -9.08
C ASN A 313 -18.47 -23.75 -10.20
N PRO A 314 -19.78 -23.79 -10.47
CA PRO A 314 -20.39 -23.05 -11.59
C PRO A 314 -20.29 -21.51 -11.42
N VAL A 315 -20.30 -21.02 -10.20
CA VAL A 315 -20.14 -19.58 -9.91
C VAL A 315 -18.70 -19.15 -10.23
N ARG A 316 -17.70 -19.92 -9.79
CA ARG A 316 -16.30 -19.66 -10.10
C ARG A 316 -16.04 -19.83 -11.60
N ALA A 317 -16.59 -20.84 -12.26
CA ALA A 317 -16.48 -21.01 -13.71
C ALA A 317 -17.04 -19.82 -14.48
N GLN A 318 -18.17 -19.25 -14.04
CA GLN A 318 -18.74 -18.06 -14.64
C GLN A 318 -17.84 -16.85 -14.45
N TYR A 319 -17.35 -16.63 -13.23
CA TYR A 319 -16.37 -15.57 -12.93
C TYR A 319 -15.12 -15.68 -13.82
N LEU A 320 -14.55 -16.87 -13.97
CA LEU A 320 -13.37 -17.10 -14.82
C LEU A 320 -13.66 -16.70 -16.29
N ARG A 321 -14.82 -17.06 -16.83
CA ARG A 321 -15.23 -16.65 -18.19
C ARG A 321 -15.25 -15.11 -18.34
N GLU A 322 -15.87 -14.44 -17.40
CA GLU A 322 -15.96 -12.97 -17.41
C GLU A 322 -14.62 -12.27 -17.25
N ALA A 323 -13.75 -12.81 -16.37
CA ALA A 323 -12.41 -12.28 -16.16
C ALA A 323 -11.53 -12.49 -17.41
N ILE A 324 -11.59 -13.67 -18.02
CA ILE A 324 -10.89 -14.02 -19.27
C ILE A 324 -11.34 -13.12 -20.42
N GLU A 325 -12.64 -12.92 -20.59
CA GLU A 325 -13.20 -12.04 -21.61
C GLU A 325 -12.71 -10.60 -21.42
N TYR A 326 -12.84 -10.04 -20.21
CA TYR A 326 -12.38 -8.68 -19.92
C TYR A 326 -10.90 -8.51 -20.15
N MET A 327 -10.09 -9.44 -19.61
CA MET A 327 -8.64 -9.41 -19.75
C MET A 327 -8.18 -9.75 -21.17
N GLY A 328 -9.05 -10.29 -22.03
CA GLY A 328 -8.70 -10.67 -23.40
C GLY A 328 -7.55 -11.69 -23.45
N VAL A 329 -7.60 -12.68 -22.58
CA VAL A 329 -6.62 -13.77 -22.49
C VAL A 329 -7.25 -15.09 -22.89
N THR A 330 -6.43 -16.11 -23.19
CA THR A 330 -6.91 -17.42 -23.65
C THR A 330 -6.65 -18.47 -22.55
N PRO A 331 -7.66 -19.30 -22.19
CA PRO A 331 -7.47 -20.43 -21.29
C PRO A 331 -6.31 -21.33 -21.73
N GLY A 332 -5.50 -21.78 -20.75
CA GLY A 332 -4.35 -22.64 -21.00
C GLY A 332 -3.10 -21.95 -21.54
N LYS A 333 -3.18 -20.70 -21.99
CA LYS A 333 -2.03 -19.91 -22.43
C LYS A 333 -1.12 -19.61 -21.23
N LYS A 334 0.20 -19.72 -21.42
CA LYS A 334 1.16 -19.35 -20.37
C LYS A 334 1.14 -17.86 -20.11
N LEU A 335 1.33 -17.45 -18.85
CA LEU A 335 1.43 -16.03 -18.48
C LEU A 335 2.56 -15.33 -19.24
N THR A 336 3.69 -15.99 -19.44
CA THR A 336 4.84 -15.48 -20.20
C THR A 336 4.59 -15.27 -21.70
N GLU A 337 3.42 -15.64 -22.20
CA GLU A 337 3.02 -15.38 -23.59
C GLU A 337 2.06 -14.18 -23.72
N ILE A 338 1.76 -13.51 -22.61
CA ILE A 338 0.85 -12.36 -22.58
C ILE A 338 1.67 -11.09 -22.79
N THR A 339 1.43 -10.41 -23.91
CA THR A 339 2.05 -9.11 -24.23
C THR A 339 1.49 -8.01 -23.34
N VAL A 340 2.29 -6.98 -23.09
CA VAL A 340 1.88 -5.76 -22.40
C VAL A 340 2.03 -4.56 -23.33
N ASP A 341 1.17 -3.56 -23.20
CA ASP A 341 1.17 -2.35 -24.03
C ASP A 341 1.90 -1.20 -23.33
N ARG A 342 1.95 -1.24 -21.99
CA ARG A 342 2.66 -0.27 -21.15
C ARG A 342 3.02 -0.81 -19.77
N VAL A 343 3.81 -0.02 -19.05
CA VAL A 343 4.16 -0.31 -17.66
C VAL A 343 3.94 0.90 -16.77
N PHE A 344 3.67 0.63 -15.47
CA PHE A 344 3.57 1.65 -14.45
C PHE A 344 4.31 1.22 -13.17
N ILE A 345 5.23 2.07 -12.69
CA ILE A 345 5.91 1.92 -11.41
C ILE A 345 5.51 3.11 -10.54
N GLY A 346 4.77 2.85 -9.47
CA GLY A 346 4.18 3.89 -8.65
C GLY A 346 3.29 3.33 -7.55
N SER A 347 2.43 4.18 -6.96
CA SER A 347 1.48 3.82 -5.91
C SER A 347 2.08 3.76 -4.50
N CYS A 348 1.21 3.91 -3.48
CA CYS A 348 1.59 3.69 -2.08
C CYS A 348 2.12 2.28 -1.80
N THR A 349 1.84 1.33 -2.67
CA THR A 349 2.29 -0.05 -2.54
C THR A 349 3.80 -0.17 -2.82
N ASN A 350 4.24 0.32 -3.99
CA ASN A 350 5.61 0.13 -4.47
C ASN A 350 6.12 1.35 -5.25
N ALA A 351 6.45 2.41 -4.54
CA ALA A 351 7.10 3.60 -5.10
C ALA A 351 8.11 4.23 -4.14
N ARG A 352 8.63 3.44 -3.19
CA ARG A 352 9.68 3.85 -2.26
C ARG A 352 11.05 3.62 -2.88
N ILE A 353 12.10 4.09 -2.23
CA ILE A 353 13.45 4.05 -2.81
C ILE A 353 13.94 2.63 -3.15
N GLU A 354 13.63 1.63 -2.30
CA GLU A 354 14.00 0.24 -2.58
C GLU A 354 13.26 -0.33 -3.79
N ASP A 355 11.98 0.03 -3.96
CA ASP A 355 11.18 -0.36 -5.12
C ASP A 355 11.78 0.17 -6.43
N LEU A 356 12.20 1.45 -6.41
CA LEU A 356 12.85 2.09 -7.56
C LEU A 356 14.23 1.48 -7.85
N ARG A 357 15.02 1.18 -6.80
CA ARG A 357 16.30 0.48 -6.96
C ARG A 357 16.12 -0.91 -7.56
N ALA A 358 15.13 -1.68 -7.10
CA ALA A 358 14.83 -3.01 -7.61
C ALA A 358 14.45 -2.98 -9.10
N ALA A 359 13.61 -2.03 -9.51
CA ALA A 359 13.27 -1.85 -10.93
C ALA A 359 14.45 -1.36 -11.77
N ALA A 360 15.22 -0.38 -11.27
CA ALA A 360 16.39 0.17 -11.95
C ALA A 360 17.47 -0.89 -12.15
N ALA A 361 17.69 -1.81 -11.20
CA ALA A 361 18.62 -2.92 -11.33
C ALA A 361 18.30 -3.82 -12.52
N VAL A 362 17.04 -3.99 -12.86
CA VAL A 362 16.60 -4.75 -14.05
C VAL A 362 16.76 -3.92 -15.32
N LEU A 363 16.47 -2.63 -15.29
CA LEU A 363 16.47 -1.73 -16.45
C LEU A 363 17.88 -1.26 -16.86
N ALA A 364 18.85 -1.23 -15.96
CA ALA A 364 20.19 -0.70 -16.22
C ALA A 364 20.85 -1.33 -17.47
N GLY A 365 21.15 -0.47 -18.44
CA GLY A 365 21.73 -0.87 -19.74
C GLY A 365 20.75 -1.59 -20.67
N ARG A 366 19.44 -1.51 -20.43
CA ARG A 366 18.39 -2.09 -21.28
C ARG A 366 17.38 -1.02 -21.67
N VAL A 367 16.69 -1.25 -22.79
CA VAL A 367 15.64 -0.36 -23.31
C VAL A 367 14.29 -1.03 -23.15
N SER A 368 13.30 -0.27 -22.72
CA SER A 368 11.92 -0.72 -22.66
C SER A 368 11.33 -0.87 -24.07
N LYS A 369 10.60 -1.95 -24.32
CA LYS A 369 9.87 -2.19 -25.57
C LYS A 369 8.50 -1.52 -25.60
N VAL A 370 8.05 -1.02 -24.47
CA VAL A 370 6.72 -0.40 -24.29
C VAL A 370 6.84 0.92 -23.54
N PRO A 371 5.96 1.88 -23.75
CA PRO A 371 5.94 3.10 -22.96
C PRO A 371 5.66 2.79 -21.50
N GLY A 372 6.12 3.64 -20.60
CA GLY A 372 5.85 3.50 -19.19
C GLY A 372 6.04 4.79 -18.42
N LEU A 373 5.44 4.82 -17.23
CA LEU A 373 5.51 5.93 -16.30
C LEU A 373 6.05 5.46 -14.96
N VAL A 374 7.01 6.20 -14.42
CA VAL A 374 7.54 6.01 -13.06
C VAL A 374 7.19 7.23 -12.22
N SER A 375 6.37 7.04 -11.18
CA SER A 375 5.95 8.08 -10.24
C SER A 375 6.45 7.73 -8.84
N PRO A 376 7.49 8.42 -8.32
CA PRO A 376 7.99 8.20 -6.96
C PRO A 376 6.92 8.44 -5.89
N GLY A 377 7.01 7.76 -4.75
CA GLY A 377 6.01 7.83 -3.69
C GLY A 377 5.97 9.16 -2.94
N SER A 378 7.08 9.88 -2.94
CA SER A 378 7.18 11.24 -2.37
C SER A 378 8.23 12.06 -3.10
N SER A 379 8.19 13.38 -2.90
CA SER A 379 9.21 14.32 -3.40
C SER A 379 10.58 14.06 -2.74
N MET A 380 10.61 13.49 -1.54
CA MET A 380 11.86 13.07 -0.89
C MET A 380 12.43 11.81 -1.55
N VAL A 381 11.61 10.79 -1.80
CA VAL A 381 12.02 9.61 -2.58
C VAL A 381 12.50 10.00 -3.97
N LYS A 382 11.78 10.92 -4.64
CA LYS A 382 12.18 11.43 -5.96
C LYS A 382 13.58 12.03 -5.92
N ARG A 383 13.83 12.93 -4.97
CA ARG A 383 15.14 13.57 -4.79
C ARG A 383 16.24 12.54 -4.52
N GLN A 384 16.00 11.63 -3.59
CA GLN A 384 16.97 10.56 -3.30
C GLN A 384 17.26 9.70 -4.53
N ALA A 385 16.24 9.33 -5.30
CA ALA A 385 16.41 8.57 -6.55
C ALA A 385 17.22 9.34 -7.59
N GLU A 386 17.02 10.65 -7.71
CA GLU A 386 17.79 11.54 -8.59
C GLU A 386 19.25 11.68 -8.11
N GLU A 387 19.50 11.82 -6.82
CA GLU A 387 20.84 11.83 -6.22
C GLU A 387 21.59 10.51 -6.47
N GLU A 388 20.90 9.38 -6.47
CA GLU A 388 21.43 8.06 -6.79
C GLU A 388 21.54 7.79 -8.32
N GLY A 389 21.01 8.68 -9.16
CA GLY A 389 21.00 8.57 -10.60
C GLY A 389 20.01 7.53 -11.16
N LEU A 390 19.02 7.11 -10.36
CA LEU A 390 18.02 6.13 -10.79
C LEU A 390 17.10 6.71 -11.87
N ASP A 391 16.78 8.01 -11.81
CA ASP A 391 16.01 8.73 -12.82
C ASP A 391 16.65 8.62 -14.23
N LYS A 392 17.97 8.69 -14.30
CA LYS A 392 18.72 8.52 -15.57
C LYS A 392 18.52 7.11 -16.11
N ILE A 393 18.60 6.08 -15.26
CA ILE A 393 18.38 4.68 -15.68
C ILE A 393 16.97 4.51 -16.27
N PHE A 394 15.94 5.08 -15.62
CA PHE A 394 14.57 5.02 -16.13
C PHE A 394 14.41 5.76 -17.46
N ARG A 395 14.94 6.96 -17.57
CA ARG A 395 14.91 7.76 -18.82
C ARG A 395 15.70 7.12 -19.95
N ASP A 396 16.90 6.60 -19.67
CA ASP A 396 17.73 5.89 -20.65
C ASP A 396 17.05 4.62 -21.14
N ALA A 397 16.26 3.97 -20.28
CA ALA A 397 15.41 2.85 -20.65
C ALA A 397 14.17 3.26 -21.48
N GLY A 398 13.90 4.56 -21.67
CA GLY A 398 12.74 5.07 -22.41
C GLY A 398 11.48 5.21 -21.60
N LEU A 399 11.55 5.18 -20.26
CA LEU A 399 10.40 5.41 -19.37
C LEU A 399 10.32 6.88 -18.95
N GLU A 400 9.09 7.36 -18.79
CA GLU A 400 8.81 8.70 -18.29
C GLU A 400 9.05 8.77 -16.77
N TRP A 401 9.83 9.75 -16.32
CA TRP A 401 10.08 10.06 -14.92
C TRP A 401 9.21 11.23 -14.49
N ALA A 402 8.25 10.98 -13.62
CA ALA A 402 7.21 11.91 -13.22
C ALA A 402 7.43 12.51 -11.82
N GLU A 403 6.55 13.42 -11.42
CA GLU A 403 6.43 13.92 -10.06
C GLU A 403 5.72 12.88 -9.16
N SER A 404 5.87 13.07 -7.84
CA SER A 404 5.29 12.18 -6.83
C SER A 404 3.77 12.34 -6.70
N GLY A 405 3.04 11.22 -6.55
CA GLY A 405 1.59 11.19 -6.36
C GLY A 405 0.99 9.83 -6.65
N CYS A 406 -0.32 9.70 -6.45
CA CYS A 406 -1.02 8.43 -6.71
C CYS A 406 -1.07 8.06 -8.20
N SER A 407 -1.05 9.05 -9.12
CA SER A 407 -0.93 8.84 -10.57
C SER A 407 -1.88 7.75 -11.09
N MET A 408 -1.40 6.85 -11.94
CA MET A 408 -2.18 5.74 -12.53
C MET A 408 -2.71 4.73 -11.49
N CYS A 409 -2.40 4.84 -10.20
CA CYS A 409 -2.99 3.93 -9.21
C CYS A 409 -4.52 4.04 -9.15
N VAL A 410 -5.04 5.26 -9.29
CA VAL A 410 -6.47 5.59 -9.34
C VAL A 410 -6.87 6.27 -10.64
N GLY A 411 -5.94 7.01 -11.26
CA GLY A 411 -6.14 7.70 -12.53
C GLY A 411 -7.05 8.94 -12.46
N ILE A 412 -7.35 9.47 -11.27
CA ILE A 412 -8.23 10.63 -11.09
C ILE A 412 -7.55 11.97 -11.34
N ASN A 413 -6.23 12.00 -11.35
CA ASN A 413 -5.43 13.18 -11.71
C ASN A 413 -5.21 13.31 -13.23
N GLY A 414 -5.80 12.41 -14.03
CA GLY A 414 -5.68 12.37 -15.49
C GLY A 414 -4.62 11.39 -16.02
N ASP A 415 -3.79 10.81 -15.17
CA ASP A 415 -2.86 9.75 -15.57
C ASP A 415 -3.61 8.43 -15.72
N GLN A 416 -3.95 8.05 -16.94
CA GLN A 416 -4.75 6.86 -17.21
C GLN A 416 -4.10 5.93 -18.23
N VAL A 417 -4.43 4.65 -18.12
CA VAL A 417 -4.16 3.65 -19.13
C VAL A 417 -5.25 3.74 -20.19
N PRO A 418 -4.95 3.90 -21.48
CA PRO A 418 -5.95 3.91 -22.53
C PRO A 418 -6.81 2.64 -22.55
N GLY A 419 -8.08 2.80 -22.95
CA GLY A 419 -9.01 1.68 -23.03
C GLY A 419 -8.53 0.59 -23.98
N GLY A 420 -8.62 -0.66 -23.53
CA GLY A 420 -8.16 -1.83 -24.26
C GLY A 420 -6.68 -2.16 -24.06
N GLU A 421 -5.85 -1.23 -23.58
CA GLU A 421 -4.43 -1.48 -23.31
C GLU A 421 -4.22 -2.29 -22.02
N ARG A 422 -3.13 -3.03 -22.02
CA ARG A 422 -2.67 -3.90 -20.94
C ARG A 422 -1.47 -3.29 -20.23
N CYS A 423 -1.59 -3.06 -18.93
CA CYS A 423 -0.56 -2.46 -18.11
C CYS A 423 0.03 -3.46 -17.11
N ALA A 424 1.35 -3.67 -17.15
CA ALA A 424 2.07 -4.27 -16.04
C ALA A 424 2.33 -3.20 -14.98
N SER A 425 1.90 -3.43 -13.73
CA SER A 425 1.76 -2.36 -12.75
C SER A 425 2.16 -2.77 -11.33
N THR A 426 2.77 -1.84 -10.61
CA THR A 426 3.08 -1.99 -9.19
C THR A 426 1.94 -1.55 -8.26
N THR A 427 0.78 -1.17 -8.78
CA THR A 427 -0.39 -0.75 -8.01
C THR A 427 -0.95 -1.87 -7.13
N ASN A 428 -2.00 -1.58 -6.35
CA ASN A 428 -2.59 -2.52 -5.39
C ASN A 428 -3.89 -3.16 -5.87
N ARG A 429 -4.56 -2.60 -6.86
CA ARG A 429 -5.87 -3.06 -7.38
C ARG A 429 -5.87 -3.13 -8.89
N ASN A 430 -6.56 -4.14 -9.42
CA ASN A 430 -6.67 -4.41 -10.85
C ASN A 430 -8.12 -4.69 -11.31
N PHE A 431 -9.12 -4.25 -10.54
CA PHE A 431 -10.51 -4.40 -10.99
C PHE A 431 -10.77 -3.62 -12.29
N ARG A 432 -11.84 -3.98 -12.98
CA ARG A 432 -12.22 -3.40 -14.26
C ARG A 432 -12.21 -1.86 -14.22
N GLY A 433 -11.40 -1.25 -15.07
CA GLY A 433 -11.30 0.20 -15.20
C GLY A 433 -10.52 0.94 -14.11
N ARG A 434 -9.84 0.24 -13.19
CA ARG A 434 -9.09 0.89 -12.09
C ARG A 434 -8.07 1.92 -12.54
N GLN A 435 -7.31 1.63 -13.60
CA GLN A 435 -6.30 2.53 -14.15
C GLN A 435 -6.82 3.37 -15.34
N GLY A 436 -8.11 3.33 -15.61
CA GLY A 436 -8.78 4.00 -16.71
C GLY A 436 -9.88 3.11 -17.33
N PRO A 437 -10.91 3.70 -17.96
CA PRO A 437 -12.00 2.94 -18.58
C PRO A 437 -11.47 1.91 -19.59
N GLY A 438 -11.82 0.63 -19.38
CA GLY A 438 -11.36 -0.48 -20.24
C GLY A 438 -9.90 -0.89 -20.10
N ALA A 439 -9.15 -0.32 -19.15
CA ALA A 439 -7.77 -0.71 -18.85
C ALA A 439 -7.70 -2.12 -18.28
N ARG A 440 -6.66 -2.88 -18.70
CA ARG A 440 -6.36 -4.24 -18.24
C ARG A 440 -5.08 -4.21 -17.42
N THR A 441 -5.16 -4.49 -16.12
CA THR A 441 -4.02 -4.33 -15.21
C THR A 441 -3.54 -5.67 -14.68
N HIS A 442 -2.22 -5.90 -14.75
CA HIS A 442 -1.54 -7.01 -14.09
C HIS A 442 -0.69 -6.46 -12.94
N LEU A 443 -1.01 -6.89 -11.71
CA LEU A 443 -0.22 -6.52 -10.52
C LEU A 443 1.00 -7.43 -10.40
N MET A 444 2.16 -6.82 -10.14
CA MET A 444 3.41 -7.53 -9.91
C MET A 444 4.43 -6.64 -9.19
N SER A 445 5.54 -7.22 -8.74
CA SER A 445 6.62 -6.50 -8.05
C SER A 445 7.35 -5.52 -9.00
N PRO A 446 8.03 -4.49 -8.47
CA PRO A 446 8.74 -3.51 -9.30
C PRO A 446 9.76 -4.12 -10.27
N ALA A 447 10.51 -5.12 -9.82
CA ALA A 447 11.46 -5.84 -10.66
C ALA A 447 10.75 -6.61 -11.80
N MET A 448 9.59 -7.20 -11.53
CA MET A 448 8.77 -7.89 -12.53
C MET A 448 8.17 -6.91 -13.55
N VAL A 449 7.73 -5.71 -13.11
CA VAL A 449 7.26 -4.65 -14.02
C VAL A 449 8.42 -4.21 -14.95
N ALA A 450 9.62 -4.04 -14.40
CA ALA A 450 10.80 -3.71 -15.19
C ALA A 450 11.17 -4.82 -16.19
N ALA A 451 11.04 -6.09 -15.77
CA ALA A 451 11.24 -7.24 -16.69
C ALA A 451 10.18 -7.24 -17.81
N ALA A 452 8.92 -6.94 -17.52
CA ALA A 452 7.86 -6.80 -18.51
C ALA A 452 8.14 -5.63 -19.48
N ALA A 453 8.65 -4.50 -18.98
CA ALA A 453 9.05 -3.37 -19.82
C ALA A 453 10.11 -3.77 -20.87
N VAL A 454 11.17 -4.43 -20.43
CA VAL A 454 12.27 -4.89 -21.30
C VAL A 454 11.80 -5.96 -22.29
N SER A 455 10.91 -6.84 -21.87
CA SER A 455 10.46 -7.99 -22.68
C SER A 455 9.31 -7.63 -23.64
N GLY A 456 8.42 -6.70 -23.28
CA GLY A 456 7.17 -6.42 -23.98
C GLY A 456 6.06 -7.43 -23.68
N TYR A 457 6.27 -8.32 -22.70
CA TYR A 457 5.33 -9.33 -22.23
C TYR A 457 5.58 -9.64 -20.75
N LEU A 458 4.66 -10.34 -20.09
CA LEU A 458 4.84 -10.77 -18.69
C LEU A 458 6.06 -11.72 -18.62
N ALA A 459 7.10 -11.31 -17.93
CA ALA A 459 8.40 -12.02 -17.94
C ALA A 459 8.86 -12.37 -16.54
N ASP A 460 9.52 -13.53 -16.42
CA ASP A 460 10.23 -13.92 -15.20
C ASP A 460 11.47 -13.05 -15.01
N VAL A 461 11.57 -12.37 -13.88
CA VAL A 461 12.71 -11.49 -13.57
C VAL A 461 13.97 -12.25 -13.18
N ARG A 462 13.86 -13.47 -12.65
CA ARG A 462 14.98 -14.24 -12.09
C ARG A 462 16.16 -14.40 -13.05
N PRO A 463 15.97 -14.73 -14.35
CA PRO A 463 17.07 -14.77 -15.30
C PRO A 463 17.75 -13.43 -15.54
N MET A 464 17.02 -12.32 -15.37
CA MET A 464 17.56 -10.97 -15.59
C MET A 464 18.40 -10.46 -14.41
N LEU A 465 18.22 -11.03 -13.23
CA LEU A 465 18.97 -10.74 -11.99
C LEU A 465 20.17 -11.67 -11.82
N ALA A 466 20.23 -12.80 -12.50
CA ALA A 466 21.32 -13.75 -12.40
C ALA A 466 22.69 -13.08 -12.76
N GLY A 467 23.64 -13.14 -11.83
CA GLY A 467 24.97 -12.55 -11.98
C GLY A 467 25.08 -11.06 -11.66
N ARG A 468 24.02 -10.39 -11.21
CA ARG A 468 24.06 -9.02 -10.68
C ARG A 468 24.01 -9.05 -9.16
N LYS A 469 24.86 -8.26 -8.48
CA LYS A 469 24.68 -7.96 -7.04
C LYS A 469 23.49 -7.01 -6.95
N VAL A 470 22.40 -7.47 -6.36
CA VAL A 470 21.23 -6.66 -5.99
C VAL A 470 21.51 -5.94 -4.66
#